data_3be480185d4d6a01870cffba68b8ff9b
#
_entry.id   3be480185d4d6a01870cffba68b8ff9b
#
_cell.length_a   1.000
_cell.length_b   1.000
_cell.length_c   1.000
_cell.angle_alpha   90.00
_cell.angle_beta   90.00
_cell.angle_gamma   90.00
#
_symmetry.space_group_name_H-M   'P 1'
#
loop_
_entity.id
_entity.type
_entity.pdbx_description
1 polymer ?
#
loop_
_entity_poly.entity_id
_entity_poly.type
_entity_poly.pdbx_seq_one_letter_code
_entity_poly.pdbx_strand_id
1 'polypeptide(L)'
;MNIFEFLGLPEDHRNHPFMLVKHRGEVPEKKLTFPCYAQVKRDGIFSAVVVRNDGAVALFGRTGKKLANVEALEKTFSVFPVGVYLGELQSMAVDVYLEALSGVVNPNRTNPLGFIEQQIKDNLYIDFFDMLTIKAFHDGFTDVSYLKRYDALHRRIGTHLSGYNTILPITPCHNEREVEAFAQEQIDAGREGAVFKLDCDYEAGHKGYRQTKEVRKVTYDLTCIGFEEGKGKYKGKVANLIFKWKGGKTIKAMLGKGWTHADAEQMFHDIKHGGRLNVIGKIFEVKGLQDSSKGNIRLPKAGELRHDKDEPDFF
;
A
#
# COMPACT_ATOMS: atom_id res chain seq x y z
N MET A 1 20.58 8.90 -0.67
CA MET A 1 20.25 9.60 0.60
C MET A 1 19.00 8.97 1.19
N ASN A 2 19.05 8.63 2.46
CA ASN A 2 17.89 8.18 3.21
C ASN A 2 17.43 9.27 4.21
N ILE A 3 16.29 9.06 4.86
CA ILE A 3 15.67 10.03 5.78
C ILE A 3 16.52 10.29 7.03
N PHE A 4 17.22 9.27 7.57
CA PHE A 4 18.10 9.43 8.75
C PHE A 4 19.33 10.25 8.40
N GLU A 5 19.96 9.95 7.27
CA GLU A 5 21.08 10.73 6.73
C GLU A 5 20.68 12.19 6.50
N PHE A 6 19.49 12.45 5.92
CA PHE A 6 18.97 13.81 5.71
C PHE A 6 18.77 14.56 7.02
N LEU A 7 18.31 13.88 8.07
CA LEU A 7 18.10 14.46 9.39
C LEU A 7 19.38 14.56 10.23
N GLY A 8 20.51 14.02 9.76
CA GLY A 8 21.74 13.91 10.54
C GLY A 8 21.61 12.98 11.75
N LEU A 9 20.73 11.99 11.65
CA LEU A 9 20.48 11.00 12.70
C LEU A 9 21.30 9.74 12.45
N PRO A 10 21.64 8.96 13.51
CA PRO A 10 22.24 7.64 13.34
C PRO A 10 21.35 6.76 12.43
N GLU A 11 22.00 5.89 11.64
CA GLU A 11 21.27 4.94 10.81
C GLU A 11 20.41 4.03 11.69
N ASP A 12 19.14 3.95 11.35
CA ASP A 12 18.19 3.16 12.10
C ASP A 12 18.14 1.73 11.57
N HIS A 13 18.24 0.76 12.46
CA HIS A 13 18.12 -0.66 12.16
C HIS A 13 16.67 -1.17 12.10
N ARG A 14 15.67 -0.28 12.25
CA ARG A 14 14.27 -0.65 12.08
C ARG A 14 13.99 -1.08 10.64
N ASN A 15 13.37 -2.22 10.47
CA ASN A 15 12.98 -2.72 9.13
C ASN A 15 12.01 -1.77 8.39
N HIS A 16 11.26 -0.94 9.14
CA HIS A 16 10.30 0.01 8.62
C HIS A 16 10.33 1.31 9.42
N PRO A 17 10.74 2.45 8.81
CA PRO A 17 10.81 3.73 9.51
C PRO A 17 9.43 4.33 9.85
N PHE A 18 8.35 3.80 9.28
CA PHE A 18 6.98 4.27 9.48
C PHE A 18 6.05 3.15 9.92
N MET A 19 4.94 3.54 10.58
CA MET A 19 3.86 2.62 10.91
C MET A 19 3.20 2.08 9.63
N LEU A 20 2.83 0.80 9.65
CA LEU A 20 2.25 0.09 8.50
C LEU A 20 0.76 -0.14 8.71
N VAL A 21 0.03 -0.23 7.62
CA VAL A 21 -1.39 -0.55 7.60
C VAL A 21 -1.61 -2.06 7.40
N LYS A 22 -2.57 -2.65 8.12
CA LYS A 22 -2.93 -4.07 8.00
C LYS A 22 -4.38 -4.23 7.52
N HIS A 23 -4.69 -5.29 6.79
CA HIS A 23 -6.09 -5.62 6.48
C HIS A 23 -6.88 -5.85 7.77
N ARG A 24 -8.07 -5.22 7.88
CA ARG A 24 -8.90 -5.28 9.08
C ARG A 24 -9.29 -6.72 9.43
N GLY A 25 -9.71 -7.51 8.47
CA GLY A 25 -10.04 -8.93 8.67
C GLY A 25 -8.85 -9.84 9.07
N GLU A 26 -7.62 -9.31 9.11
CA GLU A 26 -6.44 -10.03 9.62
C GLU A 26 -6.06 -9.62 11.05
N VAL A 27 -6.79 -8.67 11.64
CA VAL A 27 -6.58 -8.19 13.01
C VAL A 27 -7.57 -8.91 13.93
N PRO A 28 -7.13 -9.44 15.09
CA PRO A 28 -8.05 -10.04 16.05
C PRO A 28 -9.14 -9.06 16.48
N GLU A 29 -10.40 -9.49 16.46
CA GLU A 29 -11.58 -8.66 16.74
C GLU A 29 -11.46 -7.90 18.07
N LYS A 30 -10.97 -8.56 19.12
CA LYS A 30 -10.73 -7.95 20.44
C LYS A 30 -9.78 -6.74 20.44
N LYS A 31 -9.03 -6.51 19.35
CA LYS A 31 -8.14 -5.36 19.16
C LYS A 31 -8.80 -4.24 18.34
N LEU A 32 -9.96 -4.51 17.74
CA LEU A 32 -10.71 -3.55 16.95
C LEU A 32 -11.69 -2.80 17.87
N THR A 33 -11.22 -1.69 18.41
CA THR A 33 -12.00 -0.87 19.36
C THR A 33 -12.62 0.34 18.66
N PHE A 34 -13.62 0.95 19.33
CA PHE A 34 -14.32 2.13 18.83
C PHE A 34 -14.30 3.27 19.86
N PRO A 35 -14.41 4.54 19.40
CA PRO A 35 -14.49 4.94 18.01
C PRO A 35 -13.14 4.72 17.28
N CYS A 36 -13.24 4.45 15.99
CA CYS A 36 -12.10 4.56 15.08
C CYS A 36 -12.36 5.67 14.03
N TYR A 37 -11.32 6.13 13.37
CA TYR A 37 -11.40 7.31 12.49
C TYR A 37 -11.07 6.87 11.06
N ALA A 38 -12.10 6.96 10.22
CA ALA A 38 -12.03 6.57 8.81
C ALA A 38 -11.46 7.71 7.96
N GLN A 39 -10.60 7.35 7.01
CA GLN A 39 -10.13 8.21 5.92
C GLN A 39 -10.23 7.44 4.60
N VAL A 40 -10.48 8.17 3.51
CA VAL A 40 -10.39 7.57 2.18
C VAL A 40 -8.98 7.00 1.96
N LYS A 41 -8.91 5.78 1.44
CA LYS A 41 -7.63 5.23 1.00
C LYS A 41 -7.33 5.70 -0.41
N ARG A 42 -6.28 6.50 -0.53
CA ARG A 42 -5.77 6.95 -1.82
C ARG A 42 -4.93 5.87 -2.49
N ASP A 43 -5.02 5.77 -3.81
CA ASP A 43 -4.15 4.91 -4.63
C ASP A 43 -2.96 5.74 -5.13
N GLY A 44 -2.00 5.96 -4.26
CA GLY A 44 -0.84 6.80 -4.50
C GLY A 44 0.43 6.18 -3.94
N ILE A 45 1.41 7.03 -3.68
CA ILE A 45 2.70 6.65 -3.09
C ILE A 45 2.83 7.27 -1.71
N PHE A 46 2.94 6.43 -0.68
CA PHE A 46 3.25 6.92 0.66
C PHE A 46 4.46 7.85 0.61
N SER A 47 4.31 9.02 1.20
CA SER A 47 5.35 10.05 1.24
C SER A 47 5.45 10.69 2.62
N ALA A 48 6.68 10.86 3.08
CA ALA A 48 7.01 11.67 4.25
C ALA A 48 7.71 12.95 3.77
N VAL A 49 7.07 14.09 3.98
CA VAL A 49 7.68 15.41 3.79
C VAL A 49 8.41 15.78 5.06
N VAL A 50 9.71 15.96 4.98
CA VAL A 50 10.57 16.30 6.12
C VAL A 50 11.06 17.72 5.98
N VAL A 51 10.79 18.54 6.98
CA VAL A 51 11.26 19.92 7.07
C VAL A 51 12.22 20.05 8.25
N ARG A 52 13.48 20.41 7.96
CA ARG A 52 14.55 20.55 8.95
C ARG A 52 14.58 21.95 9.57
N ASN A 53 15.31 22.09 10.68
CA ASN A 53 15.51 23.37 11.38
C ASN A 53 16.23 24.43 10.53
N ASP A 54 17.03 24.01 9.54
CA ASP A 54 17.74 24.90 8.61
C ASP A 54 16.89 25.27 7.37
N GLY A 55 15.62 24.87 7.35
CA GLY A 55 14.69 25.12 6.24
C GLY A 55 14.83 24.14 5.08
N ALA A 56 15.74 23.17 5.13
CA ALA A 56 15.85 22.15 4.09
C ALA A 56 14.62 21.23 4.10
N VAL A 57 14.10 20.92 2.91
CA VAL A 57 12.94 20.05 2.71
C VAL A 57 13.31 18.90 1.80
N ALA A 58 12.85 17.70 2.12
CA ALA A 58 12.95 16.56 1.23
C ALA A 58 11.76 15.60 1.43
N LEU A 59 11.43 14.84 0.37
CA LEU A 59 10.37 13.86 0.35
C LEU A 59 10.95 12.44 0.33
N PHE A 60 10.39 11.57 1.17
CA PHE A 60 10.85 10.19 1.33
C PHE A 60 9.70 9.21 1.17
N GLY A 61 9.96 8.11 0.48
CA GLY A 61 9.01 7.00 0.38
C GLY A 61 8.94 6.15 1.66
N ARG A 62 8.09 5.15 1.65
CA ARG A 62 7.83 4.24 2.79
C ARG A 62 9.08 3.54 3.36
N THR A 63 10.10 3.32 2.54
CA THR A 63 11.38 2.72 2.95
C THR A 63 12.40 3.72 3.47
N GLY A 64 12.03 5.00 3.57
CA GLY A 64 12.94 6.07 3.96
C GLY A 64 13.91 6.53 2.86
N LYS A 65 13.78 6.05 1.62
CA LYS A 65 14.58 6.53 0.48
C LYS A 65 14.00 7.83 -0.06
N LYS A 66 14.86 8.80 -0.40
CA LYS A 66 14.44 10.07 -1.01
C LYS A 66 13.75 9.80 -2.35
N LEU A 67 12.61 10.45 -2.59
CA LEU A 67 11.91 10.39 -3.86
C LEU A 67 12.62 11.27 -4.91
N ALA A 68 12.51 10.90 -6.17
CA ALA A 68 13.02 11.67 -7.31
C ALA A 68 11.92 12.55 -7.92
N ASN A 69 12.32 13.57 -8.67
CA ASN A 69 11.41 14.42 -9.46
C ASN A 69 10.31 15.13 -8.66
N VAL A 70 10.60 15.50 -7.41
CA VAL A 70 9.67 16.17 -6.46
C VAL A 70 10.12 17.57 -6.06
N GLU A 71 11.04 18.18 -6.77
CA GLU A 71 11.69 19.46 -6.43
C GLU A 71 10.68 20.62 -6.29
N ALA A 72 9.63 20.62 -7.12
CA ALA A 72 8.55 21.61 -7.05
C ALA A 72 7.80 21.51 -5.71
N LEU A 73 7.52 20.31 -5.22
CA LEU A 73 6.89 20.08 -3.93
C LEU A 73 7.84 20.44 -2.78
N GLU A 74 9.14 20.10 -2.86
CA GLU A 74 10.14 20.47 -1.86
C GLU A 74 10.16 21.99 -1.68
N LYS A 75 10.15 22.75 -2.80
CA LYS A 75 10.07 24.20 -2.78
C LYS A 75 8.75 24.71 -2.19
N THR A 76 7.62 24.12 -2.57
CA THR A 76 6.30 24.51 -2.07
C THR A 76 6.19 24.31 -0.55
N PHE A 77 6.72 23.22 -0.03
CA PHE A 77 6.63 22.89 1.39
C PHE A 77 7.72 23.50 2.27
N SER A 78 8.61 24.32 1.71
CA SER A 78 9.64 25.05 2.49
C SER A 78 9.06 26.03 3.50
N VAL A 79 7.78 26.39 3.37
CA VAL A 79 7.05 27.26 4.31
C VAL A 79 6.46 26.49 5.51
N PHE A 80 6.51 25.15 5.48
CA PHE A 80 5.98 24.35 6.58
C PHE A 80 6.88 24.45 7.81
N PRO A 81 6.30 24.43 9.02
CA PRO A 81 7.08 24.31 10.24
C PRO A 81 7.90 23.01 10.29
N VAL A 82 8.99 23.03 11.04
CA VAL A 82 9.85 21.84 11.25
C VAL A 82 9.06 20.62 11.70
N GLY A 83 9.23 19.49 11.00
CA GLY A 83 8.48 18.26 11.29
C GLY A 83 8.58 17.21 10.20
N VAL A 84 7.88 16.11 10.43
CA VAL A 84 7.71 14.99 9.48
C VAL A 84 6.22 14.84 9.21
N TYR A 85 5.80 15.16 8.00
CA TYR A 85 4.41 15.17 7.57
C TYR A 85 4.14 13.96 6.69
N LEU A 86 3.19 13.12 7.09
CA LEU A 86 2.89 11.85 6.41
C LEU A 86 1.69 12.03 5.49
N GLY A 87 1.83 11.60 4.26
CA GLY A 87 0.80 11.76 3.25
C GLY A 87 0.88 10.71 2.14
N GLU A 88 -0.04 10.82 1.20
CA GLU A 88 -0.06 10.04 -0.03
C GLU A 88 0.20 10.97 -1.21
N LEU A 89 1.29 10.73 -1.93
CA LEU A 89 1.64 11.46 -3.14
C LEU A 89 0.84 10.93 -4.32
N GLN A 90 0.24 11.84 -5.06
CA GLN A 90 -0.58 11.60 -6.22
C GLN A 90 -0.26 12.58 -7.35
N SER A 91 -0.92 12.45 -8.49
CA SER A 91 -0.89 13.42 -9.57
C SER A 91 -2.31 13.74 -10.04
N MET A 92 -2.59 15.00 -10.35
CA MET A 92 -3.84 15.46 -10.96
C MET A 92 -3.85 15.32 -12.49
N ALA A 93 -2.78 14.80 -13.11
CA ALA A 93 -2.78 14.52 -14.54
C ALA A 93 -3.85 13.45 -14.88
N VAL A 94 -4.38 13.52 -16.09
CA VAL A 94 -5.44 12.61 -16.55
C VAL A 94 -4.89 11.21 -16.74
N ASP A 95 -5.68 10.17 -16.38
CA ASP A 95 -5.37 8.75 -16.57
C ASP A 95 -4.04 8.29 -15.95
N VAL A 96 -3.71 8.82 -14.77
CA VAL A 96 -2.50 8.43 -14.06
C VAL A 96 -2.71 7.11 -13.32
N TYR A 97 -1.95 6.12 -13.73
CA TYR A 97 -1.87 4.84 -13.02
C TYR A 97 -0.74 4.85 -12.00
N LEU A 98 -0.92 4.12 -10.91
CA LEU A 98 0.06 4.03 -9.82
C LEU A 98 1.46 3.61 -10.32
N GLU A 99 1.54 2.73 -11.31
CA GLU A 99 2.79 2.26 -11.89
C GLU A 99 3.55 3.41 -12.58
N ALA A 100 2.84 4.27 -13.31
CA ALA A 100 3.43 5.44 -13.98
C ALA A 100 3.91 6.47 -12.96
N LEU A 101 3.08 6.79 -11.96
CA LEU A 101 3.45 7.66 -10.84
C LEU A 101 4.68 7.13 -10.09
N SER A 102 4.69 5.83 -9.78
CA SER A 102 5.83 5.17 -9.14
C SER A 102 7.11 5.25 -9.99
N GLY A 103 6.98 5.10 -11.31
CA GLY A 103 8.09 5.27 -12.25
C GLY A 103 8.68 6.69 -12.24
N VAL A 104 7.83 7.70 -12.15
CA VAL A 104 8.26 9.12 -12.12
C VAL A 104 9.08 9.42 -10.88
N VAL A 105 8.62 8.98 -9.70
CA VAL A 105 9.28 9.32 -8.42
C VAL A 105 10.29 8.29 -7.93
N ASN A 106 10.61 7.29 -8.77
CA ASN A 106 11.56 6.24 -8.42
C ASN A 106 12.98 6.81 -8.25
N PRO A 107 13.61 6.69 -7.06
CA PRO A 107 14.96 7.19 -6.83
C PRO A 107 16.06 6.46 -7.63
N ASN A 108 15.76 5.30 -8.18
CA ASN A 108 16.70 4.52 -8.99
C ASN A 108 16.47 4.70 -10.51
N ARG A 109 15.62 5.65 -10.89
CA ARG A 109 15.38 5.94 -12.30
C ARG A 109 16.64 6.52 -12.95
N THR A 110 17.05 5.95 -14.07
CA THR A 110 18.20 6.41 -14.87
C THR A 110 17.80 7.11 -16.16
N ASN A 111 16.60 6.78 -16.68
CA ASN A 111 16.10 7.33 -17.93
C ASN A 111 15.42 8.70 -17.70
N PRO A 112 15.56 9.66 -18.63
CA PRO A 112 14.81 10.92 -18.58
C PRO A 112 13.30 10.67 -18.61
N LEU A 113 12.53 11.64 -18.13
CA LEU A 113 11.07 11.60 -18.20
C LEU A 113 10.61 11.81 -19.65
N GLY A 114 9.70 10.96 -20.13
CA GLY A 114 8.97 11.20 -21.37
C GLY A 114 7.85 12.23 -21.17
N PHE A 115 7.14 12.58 -22.24
CA PHE A 115 6.10 13.60 -22.23
C PHE A 115 4.99 13.34 -21.17
N ILE A 116 4.44 12.13 -21.15
CA ILE A 116 3.39 11.74 -20.17
C ILE A 116 3.93 11.79 -18.74
N GLU A 117 5.13 11.30 -18.51
CA GLU A 117 5.77 11.30 -17.20
C GLU A 117 6.08 12.72 -16.71
N GLN A 118 6.41 13.64 -17.62
CA GLN A 118 6.57 15.06 -17.30
C GLN A 118 5.23 15.66 -16.87
N GLN A 119 4.12 15.34 -17.56
CA GLN A 119 2.77 15.78 -17.15
C GLN A 119 2.42 15.27 -15.75
N ILE A 120 2.78 14.01 -15.42
CA ILE A 120 2.58 13.45 -14.07
C ILE A 120 3.40 14.25 -13.05
N LYS A 121 4.68 14.51 -13.31
CA LYS A 121 5.59 15.29 -12.45
C LYS A 121 5.05 16.70 -12.18
N ASP A 122 4.60 17.39 -13.21
CA ASP A 122 4.15 18.80 -13.13
C ASP A 122 2.82 18.95 -12.36
N ASN A 123 2.10 17.86 -12.17
CA ASN A 123 0.81 17.82 -11.48
C ASN A 123 0.85 17.03 -10.17
N LEU A 124 2.03 16.82 -9.58
CA LEU A 124 2.16 16.14 -8.28
C LEU A 124 1.53 16.96 -7.15
N TYR A 125 0.84 16.26 -6.24
CA TYR A 125 0.32 16.83 -5.00
C TYR A 125 0.31 15.78 -3.87
N ILE A 126 0.11 16.21 -2.62
CA ILE A 126 0.08 15.32 -1.45
C ILE A 126 -1.20 15.51 -0.65
N ASP A 127 -1.87 14.40 -0.34
CA ASP A 127 -2.93 14.32 0.66
C ASP A 127 -2.33 13.91 2.01
N PHE A 128 -2.20 14.86 2.94
CA PHE A 128 -1.66 14.61 4.28
C PHE A 128 -2.68 13.93 5.19
N PHE A 129 -2.21 13.05 6.08
CA PHE A 129 -3.08 12.29 6.99
C PHE A 129 -2.54 12.09 8.41
N ASP A 130 -1.28 12.43 8.69
CA ASP A 130 -0.68 12.37 10.03
C ASP A 130 0.59 13.24 10.06
N MET A 131 1.13 13.51 11.26
CA MET A 131 2.42 14.15 11.41
C MET A 131 3.17 13.67 12.66
N LEU A 132 4.48 13.77 12.60
CA LEU A 132 5.38 13.51 13.73
C LEU A 132 6.31 14.71 13.94
N THR A 133 6.74 14.90 15.18
CA THR A 133 7.93 15.71 15.41
C THR A 133 9.17 14.94 14.93
N ILE A 134 10.29 15.64 14.66
CA ILE A 134 11.56 14.98 14.31
C ILE A 134 11.99 14.02 15.44
N LYS A 135 11.77 14.43 16.72
CA LYS A 135 12.05 13.57 17.87
C LYS A 135 11.21 12.30 17.85
N ALA A 136 9.90 12.40 17.66
CA ALA A 136 9.02 11.23 17.60
C ALA A 136 9.38 10.28 16.44
N PHE A 137 9.78 10.83 15.30
CA PHE A 137 10.29 10.05 14.17
C PHE A 137 11.60 9.34 14.54
N HIS A 138 12.56 10.06 15.14
CA HIS A 138 13.85 9.50 15.57
C HIS A 138 13.65 8.38 16.58
N ASP A 139 12.84 8.60 17.62
CA ASP A 139 12.58 7.61 18.66
C ASP A 139 11.77 6.40 18.11
N GLY A 140 11.11 6.56 16.96
CA GLY A 140 10.22 5.56 16.38
C GLY A 140 8.92 5.37 17.15
N PHE A 141 8.68 6.19 18.14
CA PHE A 141 7.51 6.10 19.02
C PHE A 141 7.10 7.50 19.53
N THR A 142 5.82 7.66 19.77
CA THR A 142 5.27 8.76 20.60
C THR A 142 3.95 8.30 21.21
N ASP A 143 3.72 8.68 22.47
CA ASP A 143 2.49 8.49 23.23
C ASP A 143 1.38 9.50 22.84
N VAL A 144 1.70 10.47 21.97
CA VAL A 144 0.74 11.42 21.45
C VAL A 144 -0.27 10.69 20.59
N SER A 145 -1.57 10.75 20.97
CA SER A 145 -2.64 10.05 20.27
C SER A 145 -2.85 10.56 18.84
N TYR A 146 -3.49 9.74 17.98
CA TYR A 146 -3.71 10.08 16.59
C TYR A 146 -4.47 11.40 16.41
N LEU A 147 -5.55 11.61 17.16
CA LEU A 147 -6.33 12.86 17.04
C LEU A 147 -5.51 14.09 17.42
N LYS A 148 -4.64 13.99 18.43
CA LYS A 148 -3.75 15.10 18.80
C LYS A 148 -2.71 15.38 17.71
N ARG A 149 -2.19 14.34 17.04
CA ARG A 149 -1.28 14.50 15.89
C ARG A 149 -2.00 15.07 14.68
N TYR A 150 -3.23 14.63 14.41
CA TYR A 150 -4.07 15.14 13.33
C TYR A 150 -4.46 16.62 13.55
N ASP A 151 -4.82 17.00 14.76
CA ASP A 151 -5.06 18.39 15.13
C ASP A 151 -3.78 19.25 15.01
N ALA A 152 -2.63 18.71 15.43
CA ALA A 152 -1.34 19.38 15.22
C ALA A 152 -1.01 19.55 13.73
N LEU A 153 -1.34 18.59 12.88
CA LEU A 153 -1.22 18.69 11.43
C LEU A 153 -2.03 19.89 10.91
N HIS A 154 -3.31 19.98 11.27
CA HIS A 154 -4.17 21.11 10.89
C HIS A 154 -3.63 22.46 11.37
N ARG A 155 -3.19 22.58 12.62
CA ARG A 155 -2.63 23.82 13.15
C ARG A 155 -1.35 24.26 12.44
N ARG A 156 -0.53 23.30 12.00
CA ARG A 156 0.77 23.59 11.41
C ARG A 156 0.71 23.92 9.93
N ILE A 157 -0.11 23.23 9.17
CA ILE A 157 -0.15 23.42 7.71
C ILE A 157 -1.50 23.83 7.16
N GLY A 158 -2.55 23.95 7.98
CA GLY A 158 -3.90 24.32 7.52
C GLY A 158 -3.98 25.67 6.80
N THR A 159 -3.12 26.63 7.17
CA THR A 159 -3.00 27.93 6.49
C THR A 159 -2.11 27.90 5.24
N HIS A 160 -1.43 26.78 4.98
CA HIS A 160 -0.53 26.57 3.84
C HIS A 160 -1.11 25.58 2.81
N LEU A 161 -2.41 25.30 2.88
CA LEU A 161 -3.08 24.47 1.88
C LEU A 161 -3.12 25.20 0.53
N SER A 162 -2.89 24.44 -0.53
CA SER A 162 -2.77 24.94 -1.90
C SER A 162 -3.23 23.90 -2.90
N GLY A 163 -3.09 24.15 -4.21
CA GLY A 163 -3.30 23.14 -5.24
C GLY A 163 -2.33 21.94 -5.16
N TYR A 164 -1.27 22.04 -4.36
CA TYR A 164 -0.25 20.99 -4.20
C TYR A 164 -0.45 20.10 -2.97
N ASN A 165 -1.40 20.42 -2.10
CA ASN A 165 -1.62 19.64 -0.87
C ASN A 165 -3.01 19.84 -0.29
N THR A 166 -3.51 18.78 0.34
CA THR A 166 -4.71 18.79 1.18
C THR A 166 -4.45 18.04 2.49
N ILE A 167 -5.39 18.12 3.43
CA ILE A 167 -5.43 17.24 4.59
C ILE A 167 -6.66 16.34 4.42
N LEU A 168 -6.47 15.02 4.43
CA LEU A 168 -7.57 14.09 4.32
C LEU A 168 -8.52 14.23 5.52
N PRO A 169 -9.82 14.47 5.30
CA PRO A 169 -10.78 14.51 6.38
C PRO A 169 -10.88 13.17 7.09
N ILE A 170 -11.25 13.21 8.37
CA ILE A 170 -11.56 12.02 9.17
C ILE A 170 -13.05 11.95 9.47
N THR A 171 -13.60 10.74 9.50
CA THR A 171 -14.98 10.45 9.90
C THR A 171 -14.96 9.47 11.07
N PRO A 172 -15.53 9.79 12.23
CA PRO A 172 -15.62 8.84 13.33
C PRO A 172 -16.57 7.69 12.96
N CYS A 173 -16.16 6.45 13.27
CA CYS A 173 -16.98 5.25 13.18
C CYS A 173 -17.10 4.63 14.57
N HIS A 174 -18.32 4.41 15.04
CA HIS A 174 -18.63 3.96 16.41
C HIS A 174 -18.90 2.45 16.51
N ASN A 175 -18.99 1.76 15.37
CA ASN A 175 -19.26 0.34 15.28
C ASN A 175 -18.81 -0.22 13.93
N GLU A 176 -18.81 -1.56 13.79
CA GLU A 176 -18.37 -2.23 12.57
C GLU A 176 -19.26 -1.90 11.36
N ARG A 177 -20.58 -1.74 11.56
CA ARG A 177 -21.49 -1.37 10.46
C ARG A 177 -21.14 -0.02 9.83
N GLU A 178 -20.72 0.97 10.64
CA GLU A 178 -20.27 2.28 10.13
C GLU A 178 -18.94 2.16 9.39
N VAL A 179 -18.04 1.29 9.86
CA VAL A 179 -16.77 0.96 9.17
C VAL A 179 -17.03 0.36 7.79
N GLU A 180 -17.90 -0.65 7.73
CA GLU A 180 -18.26 -1.32 6.47
C GLU A 180 -18.97 -0.33 5.51
N ALA A 181 -19.92 0.46 6.02
CA ALA A 181 -20.65 1.44 5.21
C ALA A 181 -19.71 2.50 4.62
N PHE A 182 -18.76 3.05 5.41
CA PHE A 182 -17.79 4.02 4.93
C PHE A 182 -16.87 3.41 3.87
N ALA A 183 -16.35 2.20 4.11
CA ALA A 183 -15.50 1.52 3.14
C ALA A 183 -16.23 1.25 1.82
N GLN A 184 -17.47 0.77 1.89
CA GLN A 184 -18.30 0.48 0.73
C GLN A 184 -18.60 1.75 -0.08
N GLU A 185 -18.98 2.85 0.59
CA GLU A 185 -19.17 4.15 -0.05
C GLU A 185 -17.94 4.58 -0.87
N GLN A 186 -16.73 4.42 -0.31
CA GLN A 186 -15.51 4.76 -1.04
C GLN A 186 -15.28 3.85 -2.25
N ILE A 187 -15.58 2.56 -2.11
CA ILE A 187 -15.44 1.57 -3.19
C ILE A 187 -16.46 1.87 -4.31
N ASP A 188 -17.71 2.17 -3.97
CA ASP A 188 -18.77 2.50 -4.92
C ASP A 188 -18.47 3.81 -5.68
N ALA A 189 -17.78 4.74 -5.02
CA ALA A 189 -17.25 5.96 -5.66
C ALA A 189 -15.98 5.72 -6.51
N GLY A 190 -15.61 4.46 -6.77
CA GLY A 190 -14.45 4.08 -7.60
C GLY A 190 -13.08 4.23 -6.93
N ARG A 191 -13.04 4.49 -5.62
CA ARG A 191 -11.79 4.62 -4.86
C ARG A 191 -11.26 3.26 -4.40
N GLU A 192 -10.04 3.22 -3.87
CA GLU A 192 -9.43 1.95 -3.41
C GLU A 192 -10.16 1.36 -2.18
N GLY A 193 -10.76 2.22 -1.35
CA GLY A 193 -11.43 1.86 -0.11
C GLY A 193 -11.12 2.85 1.00
N ALA A 194 -10.92 2.36 2.23
CA ALA A 194 -10.73 3.17 3.42
C ALA A 194 -9.59 2.68 4.32
N VAL A 195 -9.03 3.61 5.11
CA VAL A 195 -8.13 3.35 6.23
C VAL A 195 -8.81 3.79 7.51
N PHE A 196 -8.72 2.96 8.55
CA PHE A 196 -9.31 3.19 9.87
C PHE A 196 -8.19 3.25 10.91
N LYS A 197 -8.16 4.32 11.68
CA LYS A 197 -7.15 4.58 12.69
C LYS A 197 -7.78 4.66 14.07
N LEU A 198 -7.15 4.05 15.06
CA LEU A 198 -7.52 4.25 16.47
C LEU A 198 -6.90 5.55 16.99
N ASP A 199 -7.57 6.19 17.95
CA ASP A 199 -6.95 7.31 18.68
C ASP A 199 -5.96 6.79 19.72
N CYS A 200 -4.78 6.44 19.25
CA CYS A 200 -3.72 5.84 20.07
C CYS A 200 -2.34 6.37 19.68
N ASP A 201 -1.34 5.90 20.42
CA ASP A 201 0.08 6.12 20.22
C ASP A 201 0.55 5.77 18.79
N TYR A 202 1.72 6.26 18.41
CA TYR A 202 2.40 5.91 17.17
C TYR A 202 3.61 5.03 17.47
N GLU A 203 3.79 3.99 16.63
CA GLU A 203 4.95 3.10 16.69
C GLU A 203 5.41 2.75 15.27
N ALA A 204 6.66 3.10 14.94
CA ALA A 204 7.26 2.76 13.67
C ALA A 204 7.38 1.23 13.52
N GLY A 205 7.14 0.73 12.30
CA GLY A 205 7.14 -0.71 12.02
C GLY A 205 5.93 -1.49 12.52
N HIS A 206 5.09 -0.91 13.42
CA HIS A 206 3.87 -1.59 13.84
C HIS A 206 2.96 -1.87 12.65
N LYS A 207 2.55 -3.13 12.50
CA LYS A 207 1.61 -3.60 11.48
C LYS A 207 0.47 -4.36 12.16
N GLY A 208 -0.57 -3.67 12.55
CA GLY A 208 -1.66 -4.28 13.32
C GLY A 208 -2.86 -3.35 13.50
N TYR A 209 -3.40 -3.36 14.72
CA TYR A 209 -4.68 -2.74 15.07
C TYR A 209 -4.69 -1.21 15.06
N ARG A 210 -3.54 -0.54 15.25
CA ARG A 210 -3.47 0.93 15.31
C ARG A 210 -4.00 1.61 14.06
N GLN A 211 -3.72 0.99 12.89
CA GLN A 211 -4.33 1.39 11.63
C GLN A 211 -4.61 0.19 10.73
N THR A 212 -5.84 0.11 10.28
CA THR A 212 -6.34 -0.98 9.45
C THR A 212 -6.90 -0.44 8.14
N LYS A 213 -7.05 -1.32 7.15
CA LYS A 213 -7.66 -0.96 5.86
C LYS A 213 -8.73 -1.96 5.45
N GLU A 214 -9.77 -1.43 4.81
CA GLU A 214 -10.71 -2.16 3.97
C GLU A 214 -10.59 -1.63 2.56
N VAL A 215 -10.35 -2.53 1.60
CA VAL A 215 -10.08 -2.16 0.20
C VAL A 215 -10.84 -3.07 -0.74
N ARG A 216 -11.15 -2.53 -1.90
CA ARG A 216 -11.77 -3.28 -2.99
C ARG A 216 -10.95 -4.54 -3.29
N LYS A 217 -11.63 -5.67 -3.26
CA LYS A 217 -11.09 -6.98 -3.62
C LYS A 217 -11.79 -7.44 -4.90
N VAL A 218 -11.04 -8.06 -5.77
CA VAL A 218 -11.56 -8.82 -6.90
C VAL A 218 -11.27 -10.29 -6.66
N THR A 219 -12.22 -11.11 -7.05
CA THR A 219 -12.10 -12.58 -6.93
C THR A 219 -12.54 -13.17 -8.26
N TYR A 220 -11.76 -14.09 -8.78
CA TYR A 220 -12.01 -14.79 -10.01
C TYR A 220 -11.75 -16.28 -9.82
N ASP A 221 -12.57 -17.11 -10.44
CA ASP A 221 -12.35 -18.54 -10.53
C ASP A 221 -11.59 -18.86 -11.82
N LEU A 222 -10.31 -19.22 -11.71
CA LEU A 222 -9.38 -19.31 -12.83
C LEU A 222 -8.76 -20.68 -12.96
N THR A 223 -8.59 -21.16 -14.20
CA THR A 223 -7.91 -22.44 -14.48
C THR A 223 -6.40 -22.29 -14.34
N CYS A 224 -5.81 -23.13 -13.48
CA CYS A 224 -4.36 -23.26 -13.34
C CYS A 224 -3.80 -24.01 -14.56
N ILE A 225 -2.84 -23.39 -15.26
CA ILE A 225 -2.23 -23.97 -16.46
C ILE A 225 -0.72 -24.19 -16.31
N GLY A 226 -0.14 -23.82 -15.20
CA GLY A 226 1.28 -23.97 -14.96
C GLY A 226 1.71 -23.46 -13.61
N PHE A 227 3.01 -23.49 -13.36
CA PHE A 227 3.62 -23.01 -12.13
C PHE A 227 5.02 -22.45 -12.38
N GLU A 228 5.52 -21.69 -11.42
CA GLU A 228 6.92 -21.26 -11.32
C GLU A 228 7.56 -21.85 -10.06
N GLU A 229 8.75 -22.40 -10.22
CA GLU A 229 9.57 -22.86 -9.10
C GLU A 229 10.18 -21.67 -8.35
N GLY A 230 10.27 -21.77 -7.05
CA GLY A 230 10.95 -20.81 -6.19
C GLY A 230 12.47 -20.83 -6.39
N LYS A 231 13.13 -19.72 -5.98
CA LYS A 231 14.59 -19.58 -6.05
C LYS A 231 15.21 -19.61 -4.65
N GLY A 232 16.50 -19.95 -4.57
CA GLY A 232 17.26 -19.99 -3.32
C GLY A 232 16.63 -20.96 -2.31
N LYS A 233 16.26 -20.51 -1.12
CA LYS A 233 15.63 -21.33 -0.05
C LYS A 233 14.25 -21.88 -0.42
N TYR A 234 13.66 -21.42 -1.50
CA TYR A 234 12.36 -21.90 -2.00
C TYR A 234 12.48 -22.82 -3.21
N LYS A 235 13.70 -23.24 -3.58
CA LYS A 235 13.94 -24.26 -4.63
C LYS A 235 13.21 -25.57 -4.24
N GLY A 236 12.59 -26.22 -5.23
CA GLY A 236 11.77 -27.41 -5.00
C GLY A 236 10.36 -27.11 -4.50
N LYS A 237 9.92 -25.86 -4.54
CA LYS A 237 8.57 -25.44 -4.12
C LYS A 237 7.90 -24.60 -5.20
N VAL A 238 6.58 -24.65 -5.28
CA VAL A 238 5.79 -23.75 -6.11
C VAL A 238 5.85 -22.34 -5.50
N ALA A 239 6.38 -21.38 -6.24
CA ALA A 239 6.37 -19.96 -5.86
C ALA A 239 5.13 -19.25 -6.36
N ASN A 240 4.77 -19.47 -7.63
CA ASN A 240 3.57 -18.95 -8.25
C ASN A 240 2.85 -20.06 -9.03
N LEU A 241 1.52 -20.00 -9.05
CA LEU A 241 0.70 -20.68 -10.03
C LEU A 241 0.41 -19.75 -11.19
N ILE A 242 0.28 -20.31 -12.39
CA ILE A 242 -0.01 -19.59 -13.64
C ILE A 242 -1.43 -19.92 -14.04
N PHE A 243 -2.25 -18.89 -14.29
CA PHE A 243 -3.66 -19.04 -14.61
C PHE A 243 -3.99 -18.47 -15.98
N LYS A 244 -5.00 -19.05 -16.64
CA LYS A 244 -5.62 -18.42 -17.83
C LYS A 244 -6.27 -17.10 -17.42
N TRP A 245 -6.16 -16.11 -18.29
CA TRP A 245 -6.69 -14.78 -18.07
C TRP A 245 -7.38 -14.22 -19.30
N LYS A 246 -8.12 -13.13 -19.11
CA LYS A 246 -8.86 -12.42 -20.16
C LYS A 246 -8.04 -12.26 -21.43
N GLY A 247 -8.68 -12.50 -22.59
CA GLY A 247 -8.06 -12.29 -23.91
C GLY A 247 -6.86 -13.21 -24.21
N GLY A 248 -6.86 -14.44 -23.69
CA GLY A 248 -5.79 -15.41 -23.93
C GLY A 248 -4.47 -15.11 -23.20
N LYS A 249 -4.46 -14.13 -22.31
CA LYS A 249 -3.30 -13.81 -21.47
C LYS A 249 -3.16 -14.80 -20.30
N THR A 250 -2.09 -14.69 -19.57
CA THR A 250 -1.87 -15.43 -18.33
C THR A 250 -1.54 -14.47 -17.18
N ILE A 251 -1.90 -14.86 -15.97
CA ILE A 251 -1.46 -14.18 -14.74
C ILE A 251 -0.75 -15.17 -13.82
N LYS A 252 0.15 -14.64 -13.00
CA LYS A 252 0.90 -15.38 -11.98
C LYS A 252 0.39 -14.98 -10.61
N ALA A 253 -0.03 -15.94 -9.80
CA ALA A 253 -0.47 -15.71 -8.44
C ALA A 253 0.36 -16.52 -7.45
N MET A 254 0.84 -15.87 -6.40
CA MET A 254 1.48 -16.57 -5.29
C MET A 254 0.43 -17.38 -4.52
N LEU A 255 0.84 -18.48 -3.89
CA LEU A 255 -0.01 -19.21 -2.96
C LEU A 255 -0.46 -18.29 -1.82
N GLY A 256 -1.77 -18.21 -1.59
CA GLY A 256 -2.42 -17.38 -0.60
C GLY A 256 -2.57 -18.04 0.77
N LYS A 257 -3.43 -17.45 1.61
CA LYS A 257 -3.77 -18.01 2.93
C LYS A 257 -4.40 -19.40 2.75
N GLY A 258 -4.00 -20.33 3.58
CA GLY A 258 -4.45 -21.73 3.53
C GLY A 258 -3.39 -22.69 2.96
N TRP A 259 -2.40 -22.18 2.23
CA TRP A 259 -1.29 -22.97 1.71
C TRP A 259 -0.03 -22.79 2.56
N THR A 260 0.59 -23.90 2.92
CA THR A 260 1.86 -23.92 3.68
C THR A 260 3.07 -24.12 2.75
N HIS A 261 4.27 -23.97 3.30
CA HIS A 261 5.49 -24.30 2.56
C HIS A 261 5.61 -25.80 2.26
N ALA A 262 5.04 -26.65 3.10
CA ALA A 262 4.98 -28.09 2.86
C ALA A 262 4.02 -28.42 1.70
N ASP A 263 2.86 -27.74 1.65
CA ASP A 263 1.93 -27.89 0.51
C ASP A 263 2.58 -27.43 -0.80
N ALA A 264 3.34 -26.32 -0.78
CA ALA A 264 4.04 -25.82 -1.96
C ALA A 264 5.12 -26.80 -2.47
N GLU A 265 5.79 -27.51 -1.57
CA GLU A 265 6.77 -28.56 -1.89
C GLU A 265 6.09 -29.82 -2.44
N GLN A 266 5.03 -30.28 -1.75
CA GLN A 266 4.26 -31.43 -2.22
C GLN A 266 3.61 -31.14 -3.59
N MET A 267 3.05 -29.95 -3.79
CA MET A 267 2.48 -29.51 -5.06
C MET A 267 3.52 -29.54 -6.19
N PHE A 268 4.74 -29.05 -5.92
CA PHE A 268 5.83 -29.09 -6.89
C PHE A 268 6.17 -30.53 -7.31
N HIS A 269 6.27 -31.44 -6.33
CA HIS A 269 6.51 -32.86 -6.60
C HIS A 269 5.36 -33.49 -7.39
N ASP A 270 4.13 -33.27 -6.97
CA ASP A 270 2.94 -33.90 -7.55
C ASP A 270 2.64 -33.40 -8.99
N ILE A 271 2.95 -32.14 -9.30
CA ILE A 271 2.84 -31.64 -10.67
C ILE A 271 3.83 -32.35 -11.59
N LYS A 272 5.04 -32.63 -11.10
CA LYS A 272 6.11 -33.26 -11.91
C LYS A 272 5.95 -34.77 -12.08
N HIS A 273 5.47 -35.44 -11.06
CA HIS A 273 5.49 -36.90 -10.99
C HIS A 273 4.08 -37.55 -10.95
N GLY A 274 3.05 -36.73 -10.96
CA GLY A 274 1.69 -37.19 -10.70
C GLY A 274 1.42 -37.35 -9.21
N GLY A 275 0.29 -36.89 -8.74
CA GLY A 275 -0.10 -37.01 -7.33
C GLY A 275 -1.36 -36.18 -7.01
N ARG A 276 -1.78 -36.23 -5.74
CA ARG A 276 -3.02 -35.61 -5.30
C ARG A 276 -3.04 -34.10 -5.45
N LEU A 277 -1.90 -33.44 -5.27
CA LEU A 277 -1.73 -31.99 -5.42
C LEU A 277 -1.21 -31.60 -6.82
N ASN A 278 -1.43 -32.44 -7.84
CA ASN A 278 -1.32 -31.98 -9.21
C ASN A 278 -2.51 -31.08 -9.53
N VAL A 279 -2.25 -29.79 -9.53
CA VAL A 279 -3.27 -28.74 -9.66
C VAL A 279 -3.43 -28.20 -11.08
N ILE A 280 -2.66 -28.71 -12.04
CA ILE A 280 -2.77 -28.32 -13.45
C ILE A 280 -4.14 -28.72 -14.00
N GLY A 281 -4.81 -27.79 -14.66
CA GLY A 281 -6.19 -27.95 -15.15
C GLY A 281 -7.28 -27.74 -14.09
N LYS A 282 -6.92 -27.51 -12.83
CA LYS A 282 -7.89 -27.26 -11.76
C LYS A 282 -8.24 -25.78 -11.66
N ILE A 283 -9.45 -25.50 -11.14
CA ILE A 283 -9.96 -24.14 -10.92
C ILE A 283 -9.63 -23.71 -9.49
N PHE A 284 -9.10 -22.51 -9.37
CA PHE A 284 -8.79 -21.86 -8.10
C PHE A 284 -9.53 -20.53 -7.97
N GLU A 285 -9.95 -20.22 -6.76
CA GLU A 285 -10.30 -18.84 -6.41
C GLU A 285 -9.02 -18.02 -6.36
N VAL A 286 -8.90 -17.04 -7.24
CA VAL A 286 -7.77 -16.09 -7.28
C VAL A 286 -8.25 -14.72 -6.83
N LYS A 287 -7.72 -14.27 -5.69
CA LYS A 287 -8.04 -12.96 -5.08
C LYS A 287 -6.95 -11.94 -5.39
N GLY A 288 -7.36 -10.69 -5.60
CA GLY A 288 -6.46 -9.56 -5.76
C GLY A 288 -7.08 -8.26 -5.31
N LEU A 289 -6.35 -7.15 -5.46
CA LEU A 289 -6.85 -5.85 -5.02
C LEU A 289 -7.84 -5.26 -6.03
N GLN A 290 -7.47 -5.19 -7.26
CA GLN A 290 -8.29 -4.74 -8.40
C GLN A 290 -7.52 -5.00 -9.70
N ASP A 291 -8.17 -4.81 -10.84
CA ASP A 291 -7.48 -4.88 -12.11
C ASP A 291 -6.49 -3.70 -12.26
N SER A 292 -5.30 -4.01 -12.74
CA SER A 292 -4.29 -2.97 -13.08
C SER A 292 -4.66 -2.26 -14.37
N SER A 293 -3.97 -1.15 -14.68
CA SER A 293 -4.08 -0.44 -15.95
C SER A 293 -3.86 -1.33 -17.18
N LYS A 294 -3.09 -2.40 -17.02
CA LYS A 294 -2.82 -3.39 -18.09
C LYS A 294 -3.87 -4.49 -18.14
N GLY A 295 -4.97 -4.37 -17.37
CA GLY A 295 -6.04 -5.36 -17.28
C GLY A 295 -5.64 -6.65 -16.56
N ASN A 296 -4.62 -6.61 -15.68
CA ASN A 296 -4.22 -7.72 -14.85
C ASN A 296 -4.68 -7.51 -13.41
N ILE A 297 -4.85 -8.60 -12.65
CA ILE A 297 -5.12 -8.51 -11.21
C ILE A 297 -3.87 -7.98 -10.50
N ARG A 298 -4.02 -6.97 -9.63
CA ARG A 298 -2.95 -6.47 -8.78
C ARG A 298 -2.75 -7.39 -7.56
N LEU A 299 -1.50 -7.79 -7.30
CA LEU A 299 -1.08 -8.67 -6.19
C LEU A 299 -1.92 -9.96 -6.07
N PRO A 300 -2.10 -10.73 -7.15
CA PRO A 300 -2.96 -11.89 -7.13
C PRO A 300 -2.43 -12.97 -6.19
N LYS A 301 -3.37 -13.64 -5.50
CA LYS A 301 -3.13 -14.76 -4.60
C LYS A 301 -4.03 -15.92 -4.99
N ALA A 302 -3.45 -17.10 -5.17
CA ALA A 302 -4.20 -18.33 -5.32
C ALA A 302 -4.75 -18.74 -3.94
N GLY A 303 -6.06 -18.69 -3.78
CA GLY A 303 -6.79 -19.08 -2.60
C GLY A 303 -7.17 -20.56 -2.63
N GLU A 304 -8.44 -20.85 -2.49
CA GLU A 304 -8.96 -22.23 -2.41
C GLU A 304 -9.02 -22.90 -3.78
N LEU A 305 -8.77 -24.20 -3.79
CA LEU A 305 -9.06 -25.07 -4.91
C LEU A 305 -10.59 -25.30 -4.99
N ARG A 306 -11.20 -24.95 -6.13
CA ARG A 306 -12.64 -24.98 -6.33
C ARG A 306 -13.07 -26.37 -6.83
N HIS A 307 -13.34 -27.27 -5.90
CA HIS A 307 -13.87 -28.60 -6.20
C HIS A 307 -15.35 -28.59 -6.62
N ASP A 308 -16.02 -27.47 -6.37
CA ASP A 308 -17.44 -27.22 -6.62
C ASP A 308 -17.70 -26.53 -7.98
N LYS A 309 -16.65 -26.27 -8.76
CA LYS A 309 -16.74 -25.56 -10.05
C LYS A 309 -16.12 -26.35 -11.18
N ASP A 310 -16.86 -26.44 -12.29
CA ASP A 310 -16.43 -27.08 -13.52
C ASP A 310 -16.04 -26.05 -14.60
N GLU A 311 -16.47 -24.79 -14.45
CA GLU A 311 -16.21 -23.72 -15.39
C GLU A 311 -15.50 -22.53 -14.73
N PRO A 312 -14.40 -22.04 -15.33
CA PRO A 312 -13.72 -20.82 -14.89
C PRO A 312 -14.44 -19.58 -15.40
N ASP A 313 -14.10 -18.41 -14.82
CA ASP A 313 -14.63 -17.12 -15.28
C ASP A 313 -14.10 -16.73 -16.67
N PHE A 314 -12.95 -17.28 -17.09
CA PHE A 314 -12.32 -17.05 -18.41
C PHE A 314 -11.74 -18.34 -18.98
N PHE A 315 -11.97 -18.56 -20.28
CA PHE A 315 -11.51 -19.72 -21.05
C PHE A 315 -10.24 -19.45 -21.84
#